data_9454b66e31f904428624028f7a89c163
#
_entry.id   9454b66e31f904428624028f7a89c163
#
_cell.length_a   1.000
_cell.length_b   1.000
_cell.length_c   1.000
_cell.angle_alpha   90.00
_cell.angle_beta   90.00
_cell.angle_gamma   90.00
#
_symmetry.space_group_name_H-M   'P 1'
#
loop_
_entity.id
_entity.type
_entity.pdbx_description
1 polymer ?
#
loop_
_entity_poly.entity_id
_entity_poly.type
_entity_poly.pdbx_seq_one_letter_code
_entity_poly.pdbx_strand_id
1 'polypeptide(L)'
;GVGKTELVKQLALQLFDTVDPLIRLDMSEFMEKHTVSRLIGSPPGYVGYDEAGQLTEKVRRKPYSVVLFDEIEKAHPDVMNILLQILDEGKINDAQGRTVDFSNTVICMTSNAGSSDQTSGGLGFNKSEEQRSEEKTRKALAQFLRPEFLGRVDEVIAFKPLSQETLEGIAALMLDEYKPSMAAKGIAYSYTPAALKALVTKSQGGKFGARDLRRVIRKAVE
;
A
#
# COMPACT_ATOMS: atom_id res chain seq x y z
N GLY A 1 3.39 3.68 9.91
CA GLY A 1 2.78 2.53 9.30
C GLY A 1 1.70 1.88 10.14
N VAL A 2 0.47 1.94 9.63
CA VAL A 2 -0.70 1.30 10.26
C VAL A 2 -1.08 -0.03 9.60
N GLY A 3 -0.24 -0.55 8.68
CA GLY A 3 -0.44 -1.86 8.07
C GLY A 3 -1.08 -1.86 6.68
N LYS A 4 -1.29 -0.71 6.03
CA LYS A 4 -1.94 -0.64 4.71
C LYS A 4 -1.26 -1.53 3.65
N THR A 5 0.03 -1.37 3.45
CA THR A 5 0.79 -2.17 2.48
C THR A 5 0.86 -3.65 2.88
N GLU A 6 0.96 -3.94 4.17
CA GLU A 6 0.96 -5.33 4.67
C GLU A 6 -0.37 -6.03 4.41
N LEU A 7 -1.49 -5.35 4.61
CA LEU A 7 -2.81 -5.90 4.28
C LEU A 7 -2.89 -6.29 2.80
N VAL A 8 -2.39 -5.44 1.90
CA VAL A 8 -2.40 -5.73 0.45
C VAL A 8 -1.51 -6.93 0.10
N LYS A 9 -0.35 -7.06 0.75
CA LYS A 9 0.50 -8.25 0.58
C LYS A 9 -0.20 -9.53 1.00
N GLN A 10 -0.84 -9.52 2.17
CA GLN A 10 -1.58 -10.68 2.67
C GLN A 10 -2.79 -10.99 1.80
N LEU A 11 -3.50 -9.98 1.31
CA LEU A 11 -4.59 -10.15 0.35
C LEU A 11 -4.12 -10.87 -0.91
N ALA A 12 -3.00 -10.44 -1.48
CA ALA A 12 -2.44 -11.06 -2.68
C ALA A 12 -2.11 -12.54 -2.48
N LEU A 13 -1.49 -12.88 -1.35
CA LEU A 13 -1.16 -14.26 -0.99
C LEU A 13 -2.40 -15.14 -0.78
N GLN A 14 -3.49 -14.58 -0.28
CA GLN A 14 -4.75 -15.29 -0.05
C GLN A 14 -5.59 -15.48 -1.32
N LEU A 15 -5.55 -14.50 -2.25
CA LEU A 15 -6.34 -14.54 -3.47
C LEU A 15 -5.72 -15.39 -4.57
N PHE A 16 -4.41 -15.37 -4.70
CA PHE A 16 -3.70 -16.00 -5.83
C PHE A 16 -2.67 -17.02 -5.35
N ASP A 17 -2.82 -18.24 -5.82
CA ASP A 17 -1.89 -19.35 -5.55
C ASP A 17 -0.73 -19.33 -6.57
N THR A 18 0.04 -18.25 -6.56
CA THR A 18 1.22 -18.06 -7.40
C THR A 18 2.38 -17.52 -6.58
N VAL A 19 3.60 -17.72 -7.07
CA VAL A 19 4.79 -17.10 -6.50
C VAL A 19 4.74 -15.60 -6.82
N ASP A 20 4.80 -14.75 -5.79
CA ASP A 20 4.84 -13.30 -5.91
C ASP A 20 3.65 -12.69 -6.71
N PRO A 21 2.41 -12.80 -6.17
CA PRO A 21 1.21 -12.30 -6.85
C PRO A 21 1.02 -10.79 -6.73
N LEU A 22 1.92 -10.06 -6.10
CA LEU A 22 1.84 -8.62 -5.87
C LEU A 22 2.74 -7.86 -6.84
N ILE A 23 2.14 -6.94 -7.59
CA ILE A 23 2.82 -5.90 -8.36
C ILE A 23 2.70 -4.59 -7.59
N ARG A 24 3.80 -4.09 -7.04
CA ARG A 24 3.82 -2.84 -6.26
C ARG A 24 4.50 -1.73 -7.04
N LEU A 25 3.82 -0.59 -7.13
CA LEU A 25 4.32 0.64 -7.73
C LEU A 25 4.21 1.78 -6.72
N ASP A 26 5.33 2.38 -6.35
CA ASP A 26 5.38 3.54 -5.46
C ASP A 26 5.17 4.82 -6.27
N MET A 27 4.08 5.52 -6.03
CA MET A 27 3.73 6.73 -6.78
C MET A 27 4.66 7.90 -6.51
N SER A 28 5.49 7.85 -5.48
CA SER A 28 6.56 8.84 -5.29
C SER A 28 7.61 8.83 -6.40
N GLU A 29 7.73 7.73 -7.15
CA GLU A 29 8.60 7.60 -8.32
C GLU A 29 7.96 8.10 -9.62
N PHE A 30 6.67 8.45 -9.60
CA PHE A 30 5.85 8.85 -10.75
C PHE A 30 5.19 10.22 -10.55
N MET A 31 5.90 11.14 -9.92
CA MET A 31 5.43 12.51 -9.64
C MET A 31 5.62 13.44 -10.84
N GLU A 32 6.58 13.15 -11.70
CA GLU A 32 6.95 13.96 -12.85
C GLU A 32 6.35 13.41 -14.16
N LYS A 33 5.97 14.29 -15.07
CA LYS A 33 5.35 13.90 -16.35
C LYS A 33 6.19 12.90 -17.14
N HIS A 34 7.49 13.07 -17.18
CA HIS A 34 8.40 12.18 -17.93
C HIS A 34 8.47 10.77 -17.35
N THR A 35 8.08 10.56 -16.08
CA THR A 35 8.10 9.24 -15.45
C THR A 35 6.93 8.35 -15.88
N VAL A 36 5.90 8.93 -16.50
CA VAL A 36 4.72 8.17 -16.97
C VAL A 36 5.09 7.11 -18.00
N SER A 37 6.07 7.41 -18.87
CA SER A 37 6.59 6.44 -19.85
C SER A 37 7.19 5.19 -19.20
N ARG A 38 7.63 5.26 -17.95
CA ARG A 38 8.12 4.09 -17.19
C ARG A 38 7.01 3.11 -16.84
N LEU A 39 5.74 3.54 -16.82
CA LEU A 39 4.59 2.66 -16.57
C LEU A 39 4.16 1.88 -17.80
N ILE A 40 4.05 2.54 -18.94
CA ILE A 40 3.47 1.98 -20.17
C ILE A 40 4.50 1.80 -21.31
N GLY A 41 5.73 2.24 -21.11
CA GLY A 41 6.79 2.28 -22.13
C GLY A 41 6.88 3.61 -22.85
N SER A 42 7.92 3.78 -23.67
CA SER A 42 8.11 4.95 -24.53
C SER A 42 7.69 4.65 -25.97
N PRO A 43 7.10 5.64 -26.68
CA PRO A 43 6.79 5.47 -28.11
C PRO A 43 8.05 5.29 -28.97
N PRO A 44 7.91 4.69 -30.16
CA PRO A 44 9.03 4.59 -31.11
C PRO A 44 9.69 5.94 -31.38
N GLY A 45 11.03 5.96 -31.36
CA GLY A 45 11.83 7.17 -31.58
C GLY A 45 12.12 8.03 -30.35
N TYR A 46 11.58 7.66 -29.18
CA TYR A 46 11.90 8.32 -27.91
C TYR A 46 12.94 7.53 -27.10
N VAL A 47 13.66 8.23 -26.23
CA VAL A 47 14.61 7.63 -25.31
C VAL A 47 13.89 6.63 -24.41
N GLY A 48 14.44 5.43 -24.25
CA GLY A 48 13.83 4.35 -23.46
C GLY A 48 12.80 3.51 -24.23
N TYR A 49 12.72 3.62 -25.56
CA TYR A 49 11.82 2.81 -26.39
C TYR A 49 12.03 1.30 -26.20
N ASP A 50 13.26 0.86 -25.98
CA ASP A 50 13.60 -0.54 -25.76
C ASP A 50 13.24 -1.03 -24.35
N GLU A 51 12.89 -0.12 -23.44
CA GLU A 51 12.49 -0.44 -22.09
C GLU A 51 10.98 -0.70 -22.02
N ALA A 52 10.62 -1.91 -21.59
CA ALA A 52 9.21 -2.25 -21.35
C ALA A 52 8.63 -1.43 -20.20
N GLY A 53 7.35 -1.05 -20.32
CA GLY A 53 6.64 -0.36 -19.25
C GLY A 53 6.55 -1.23 -17.98
N GLN A 54 6.87 -0.67 -16.83
CA GLN A 54 6.91 -1.39 -15.55
C GLN A 54 5.54 -1.99 -15.19
N LEU A 55 4.46 -1.26 -15.41
CA LEU A 55 3.11 -1.74 -15.15
C LEU A 55 2.65 -2.74 -16.21
N THR A 56 2.71 -2.33 -17.47
CA THR A 56 2.16 -3.11 -18.59
C THR A 56 2.84 -4.45 -18.76
N GLU A 57 4.16 -4.51 -18.66
CA GLU A 57 4.92 -5.75 -18.80
C GLU A 57 4.69 -6.70 -17.63
N LYS A 58 4.66 -6.18 -16.40
CA LYS A 58 4.41 -7.01 -15.20
C LYS A 58 3.02 -7.63 -15.23
N VAL A 59 1.99 -6.89 -15.61
CA VAL A 59 0.62 -7.40 -15.71
C VAL A 59 0.48 -8.39 -16.86
N ARG A 60 1.15 -8.15 -17.99
CA ARG A 60 1.15 -9.11 -19.09
C ARG A 60 1.72 -10.46 -18.66
N ARG A 61 2.80 -10.46 -17.88
CA ARG A 61 3.42 -11.69 -17.38
C ARG A 61 2.63 -12.35 -16.25
N LYS A 62 1.92 -11.54 -15.45
CA LYS A 62 1.14 -11.97 -14.29
C LYS A 62 -0.28 -11.39 -14.35
N PRO A 63 -1.14 -11.89 -15.24
CA PRO A 63 -2.50 -11.35 -15.41
C PRO A 63 -3.41 -11.58 -14.20
N TYR A 64 -3.11 -12.58 -13.37
CA TYR A 64 -3.79 -12.87 -12.10
C TYR A 64 -2.92 -12.36 -10.96
N SER A 65 -3.06 -11.09 -10.63
CA SER A 65 -2.24 -10.43 -9.62
C SER A 65 -3.00 -9.32 -8.89
N VAL A 66 -2.47 -8.91 -7.76
CA VAL A 66 -2.85 -7.66 -7.09
C VAL A 66 -1.88 -6.58 -7.53
N VAL A 67 -2.40 -5.48 -8.06
CA VAL A 67 -1.61 -4.31 -8.45
C VAL A 67 -1.81 -3.22 -7.40
N LEU A 68 -0.76 -2.88 -6.69
CA LEU A 68 -0.76 -1.86 -5.65
C LEU A 68 -0.11 -0.57 -6.14
N PHE A 69 -0.90 0.50 -6.16
CA PHE A 69 -0.41 1.87 -6.32
C PHE A 69 -0.24 2.50 -4.93
N ASP A 70 0.99 2.52 -4.44
CA ASP A 70 1.30 3.01 -3.10
C ASP A 70 1.46 4.53 -3.11
N GLU A 71 0.87 5.21 -2.11
CA GLU A 71 0.89 6.68 -1.97
C GLU A 71 0.28 7.41 -3.20
N ILE A 72 -0.96 7.07 -3.53
CA ILE A 72 -1.66 7.56 -4.74
C ILE A 72 -1.73 9.10 -4.83
N GLU A 73 -1.76 9.81 -3.71
CA GLU A 73 -1.75 11.28 -3.64
C GLU A 73 -0.52 11.92 -4.29
N LYS A 74 0.57 11.16 -4.45
CA LYS A 74 1.81 11.64 -5.08
C LYS A 74 1.85 11.47 -6.60
N ALA A 75 0.92 10.70 -7.16
CA ALA A 75 0.93 10.40 -8.59
C ALA A 75 0.69 11.65 -9.44
N HIS A 76 1.44 11.77 -10.55
CA HIS A 76 1.17 12.78 -11.56
C HIS A 76 -0.24 12.60 -12.16
N PRO A 77 -0.95 13.69 -12.56
CA PRO A 77 -2.28 13.59 -13.16
C PRO A 77 -2.38 12.64 -14.36
N ASP A 78 -1.34 12.52 -15.17
CA ASP A 78 -1.32 11.60 -16.30
C ASP A 78 -1.34 10.13 -15.86
N VAL A 79 -0.73 9.79 -14.71
CA VAL A 79 -0.83 8.47 -14.10
C VAL A 79 -2.27 8.22 -13.64
N MET A 80 -2.93 9.22 -13.06
CA MET A 80 -4.34 9.11 -12.66
C MET A 80 -5.25 8.85 -13.86
N ASN A 81 -4.97 9.43 -15.02
CA ASN A 81 -5.71 9.18 -16.26
C ASN A 81 -5.54 7.73 -16.75
N ILE A 82 -4.34 7.16 -16.65
CA ILE A 82 -4.09 5.74 -16.96
C ILE A 82 -4.89 4.84 -16.01
N LEU A 83 -4.87 5.14 -14.72
CA LEU A 83 -5.64 4.40 -13.72
C LEU A 83 -7.14 4.46 -13.97
N LEU A 84 -7.66 5.63 -14.30
CA LEU A 84 -9.08 5.79 -14.62
C LEU A 84 -9.48 4.93 -15.82
N GLN A 85 -8.65 4.88 -16.87
CA GLN A 85 -8.89 4.02 -18.02
C GLN A 85 -8.89 2.54 -17.64
N ILE A 86 -7.96 2.09 -16.77
CA ILE A 86 -7.94 0.72 -16.26
C ILE A 86 -9.22 0.38 -15.50
N LEU A 87 -9.69 1.30 -14.64
CA LEU A 87 -10.92 1.10 -13.85
C LEU A 87 -12.17 1.10 -14.71
N ASP A 88 -12.19 1.89 -15.79
CA ASP A 88 -13.33 1.99 -16.72
C ASP A 88 -13.41 0.83 -17.70
N GLU A 89 -12.31 0.53 -18.37
CA GLU A 89 -12.28 -0.38 -19.52
C GLU A 89 -11.67 -1.75 -19.18
N GLY A 90 -11.00 -1.89 -18.04
CA GLY A 90 -10.29 -3.11 -17.65
C GLY A 90 -9.06 -3.40 -18.51
N LYS A 91 -8.65 -2.49 -19.36
CA LYS A 91 -7.50 -2.64 -20.27
C LYS A 91 -6.90 -1.29 -20.63
N ILE A 92 -5.62 -1.31 -21.02
CA ILE A 92 -4.92 -0.16 -21.61
C ILE A 92 -4.05 -0.63 -22.74
N ASN A 93 -3.64 0.28 -23.61
CA ASN A 93 -2.60 0.03 -24.60
C ASN A 93 -1.24 0.48 -24.04
N ASP A 94 -0.20 -0.32 -24.28
CA ASP A 94 1.17 0.12 -24.04
C ASP A 94 1.62 1.10 -25.15
N ALA A 95 2.82 1.64 -24.99
CA ALA A 95 3.35 2.62 -25.95
C ALA A 95 3.62 2.03 -27.36
N GLN A 96 3.63 0.70 -27.50
CA GLN A 96 3.74 0.00 -28.78
C GLN A 96 2.38 -0.39 -29.37
N GLY A 97 1.28 0.07 -28.78
CA GLY A 97 -0.07 -0.21 -29.24
C GLY A 97 -0.61 -1.60 -28.86
N ARG A 98 0.10 -2.37 -28.03
CA ARG A 98 -0.36 -3.68 -27.56
C ARG A 98 -1.33 -3.51 -26.41
N THR A 99 -2.45 -4.20 -26.46
CA THR A 99 -3.45 -4.19 -25.39
C THR A 99 -2.98 -5.04 -24.22
N VAL A 100 -3.09 -4.48 -23.00
CA VAL A 100 -2.83 -5.17 -21.74
C VAL A 100 -4.13 -5.26 -20.96
N ASP A 101 -4.53 -6.48 -20.60
CA ASP A 101 -5.77 -6.79 -19.92
C ASP A 101 -5.57 -6.80 -18.40
N PHE A 102 -6.37 -6.03 -17.68
CA PHE A 102 -6.41 -5.92 -16.21
C PHE A 102 -7.64 -6.58 -15.60
N SER A 103 -8.50 -7.21 -16.39
CA SER A 103 -9.79 -7.72 -15.91
C SER A 103 -9.67 -8.82 -14.84
N ASN A 104 -8.54 -9.50 -14.77
CA ASN A 104 -8.24 -10.52 -13.77
C ASN A 104 -7.33 -10.02 -12.64
N THR A 105 -7.07 -8.73 -12.57
CA THR A 105 -6.28 -8.11 -11.49
C THR A 105 -7.20 -7.51 -10.43
N VAL A 106 -6.67 -7.41 -9.21
CA VAL A 106 -7.27 -6.60 -8.14
C VAL A 106 -6.44 -5.32 -8.02
N ILE A 107 -7.06 -4.17 -8.23
CA ILE A 107 -6.40 -2.88 -8.12
C ILE A 107 -6.55 -2.35 -6.70
N CYS A 108 -5.43 -2.12 -6.04
CA CYS A 108 -5.37 -1.53 -4.71
C CYS A 108 -4.61 -0.22 -4.75
N MET A 109 -5.05 0.74 -3.96
CA MET A 109 -4.38 2.03 -3.79
C MET A 109 -4.24 2.33 -2.31
N THR A 110 -3.11 2.87 -1.89
CA THR A 110 -2.95 3.39 -0.53
C THR A 110 -2.81 4.90 -0.55
N SER A 111 -3.25 5.54 0.51
CA SER A 111 -3.12 6.98 0.70
C SER A 111 -2.88 7.32 2.17
N ASN A 112 -2.18 8.41 2.41
CA ASN A 112 -2.06 9.05 3.73
C ASN A 112 -3.03 10.23 3.88
N ALA A 113 -3.93 10.45 2.93
CA ALA A 113 -4.93 11.50 3.01
C ALA A 113 -5.80 11.35 4.26
N GLY A 114 -6.07 12.45 4.96
CA GLY A 114 -6.86 12.48 6.19
C GLY A 114 -6.15 12.05 7.46
N SER A 115 -4.87 11.63 7.38
CA SER A 115 -4.11 11.19 8.57
C SER A 115 -3.70 12.32 9.51
N SER A 116 -3.65 13.56 9.03
CA SER A 116 -3.25 14.76 9.80
C SER A 116 -4.39 15.42 10.56
N ASP A 117 -5.64 15.10 10.25
CA ASP A 117 -6.82 15.79 10.80
C ASP A 117 -7.42 15.05 12.02
N GLN A 118 -6.61 14.73 13.01
CA GLN A 118 -7.10 14.08 14.24
C GLN A 118 -7.90 15.01 15.19
N THR A 119 -8.12 16.28 14.84
CA THR A 119 -8.65 17.30 15.75
C THR A 119 -9.88 18.06 15.24
N SER A 120 -10.90 17.40 14.76
CA SER A 120 -12.21 18.05 14.66
C SER A 120 -13.32 17.14 15.14
N GLY A 121 -13.59 17.23 16.44
CA GLY A 121 -14.80 16.72 17.05
C GLY A 121 -16.01 17.48 16.53
N GLY A 122 -16.61 17.02 15.44
CA GLY A 122 -17.91 17.48 14.98
C GLY A 122 -18.99 16.85 15.83
N LEU A 123 -19.77 17.69 16.55
CA LEU A 123 -21.02 17.32 17.20
C LEU A 123 -22.02 16.86 16.12
N GLY A 124 -22.14 15.55 15.93
CA GLY A 124 -23.14 14.95 15.07
C GLY A 124 -23.73 13.73 15.74
N PHE A 125 -24.99 13.84 16.16
CA PHE A 125 -25.77 12.76 16.76
C PHE A 125 -26.05 11.66 15.74
N ASN A 126 -25.89 10.38 16.11
CA ASN A 126 -26.34 9.15 15.43
C ASN A 126 -25.48 8.51 14.32
N LYS A 127 -24.20 8.82 14.15
CA LYS A 127 -23.33 8.01 13.26
C LYS A 127 -22.33 7.21 14.08
N SER A 128 -22.07 5.97 13.69
CA SER A 128 -21.01 5.15 14.30
C SER A 128 -19.64 5.80 14.06
N GLU A 129 -18.68 5.52 14.92
CA GLU A 129 -17.31 6.03 14.79
C GLU A 129 -16.66 5.60 13.46
N GLU A 130 -17.03 4.41 12.98
CA GLU A 130 -16.59 3.87 11.70
C GLU A 130 -17.13 4.68 10.50
N GLN A 131 -18.42 5.00 10.51
CA GLN A 131 -19.04 5.81 9.46
C GLN A 131 -18.44 7.22 9.39
N ARG A 132 -18.13 7.82 10.53
CA ARG A 132 -17.47 9.14 10.60
C ARG A 132 -16.05 9.07 10.05
N SER A 133 -15.30 8.00 10.35
CA SER A 133 -13.94 7.80 9.85
C SER A 133 -13.93 7.59 8.33
N GLU A 134 -14.87 6.83 7.80
CA GLU A 134 -15.01 6.61 6.36
C GLU A 134 -15.38 7.90 5.61
N GLU A 135 -16.37 8.65 6.10
CA GLU A 135 -16.75 9.93 5.50
C GLU A 135 -15.60 10.94 5.48
N LYS A 136 -14.84 11.00 6.58
CA LYS A 136 -13.66 11.85 6.68
C LYS A 136 -12.60 11.46 5.67
N THR A 137 -12.35 10.17 5.51
CA THR A 137 -11.41 9.63 4.53
C THR A 137 -11.88 9.96 3.10
N ARG A 138 -13.16 9.74 2.78
CA ARG A 138 -13.72 10.09 1.47
C ARG A 138 -13.60 11.59 1.15
N LYS A 139 -13.86 12.46 2.12
CA LYS A 139 -13.67 13.91 1.97
C LYS A 139 -12.21 14.29 1.69
N ALA A 140 -11.28 13.66 2.39
CA ALA A 140 -9.85 13.89 2.18
C ALA A 140 -9.41 13.40 0.79
N LEU A 141 -9.90 12.25 0.34
CA LEU A 141 -9.65 11.72 -1.00
C LEU A 141 -10.23 12.63 -2.10
N ALA A 142 -11.40 13.22 -1.89
CA ALA A 142 -12.04 14.12 -2.83
C ALA A 142 -11.25 15.43 -3.08
N GLN A 143 -10.28 15.76 -2.25
CA GLN A 143 -9.41 16.92 -2.46
C GLN A 143 -8.41 16.73 -3.62
N PHE A 144 -8.04 15.49 -3.95
CA PHE A 144 -7.08 15.19 -5.03
C PHE A 144 -7.57 14.16 -6.05
N LEU A 145 -8.60 13.38 -5.73
CA LEU A 145 -9.25 12.43 -6.65
C LEU A 145 -10.53 13.04 -7.22
N ARG A 146 -10.66 12.99 -8.54
CA ARG A 146 -11.87 13.45 -9.21
C ARG A 146 -13.09 12.58 -8.85
N PRO A 147 -14.31 13.14 -8.86
CA PRO A 147 -15.54 12.37 -8.55
C PRO A 147 -15.72 11.11 -9.40
N GLU A 148 -15.41 11.20 -10.71
CA GLU A 148 -15.48 10.04 -11.60
C GLU A 148 -14.52 8.92 -11.21
N PHE A 149 -13.35 9.26 -10.67
CA PHE A 149 -12.40 8.28 -10.15
C PHE A 149 -12.94 7.60 -8.88
N LEU A 150 -13.41 8.39 -7.93
CA LEU A 150 -14.01 7.87 -6.68
C LEU A 150 -15.23 6.99 -6.95
N GLY A 151 -16.02 7.30 -7.97
CA GLY A 151 -17.17 6.51 -8.39
C GLY A 151 -16.82 5.12 -8.94
N ARG A 152 -15.56 4.88 -9.31
CA ARG A 152 -15.06 3.59 -9.81
C ARG A 152 -14.42 2.74 -8.72
N VAL A 153 -14.19 3.29 -7.54
CA VAL A 153 -13.63 2.56 -6.39
C VAL A 153 -14.74 1.78 -5.71
N ASP A 154 -14.61 0.46 -5.65
CA ASP A 154 -15.60 -0.43 -5.03
C ASP A 154 -15.64 -0.26 -3.51
N GLU A 155 -14.47 -0.21 -2.86
CA GLU A 155 -14.33 -0.16 -1.40
C GLU A 155 -13.30 0.88 -0.96
N VAL A 156 -13.63 1.64 0.08
CA VAL A 156 -12.70 2.55 0.77
C VAL A 156 -12.57 2.09 2.22
N ILE A 157 -11.36 1.71 2.60
CA ILE A 157 -11.05 1.22 3.94
C ILE A 157 -10.23 2.26 4.68
N ALA A 158 -10.76 2.78 5.79
CA ALA A 158 -10.06 3.69 6.68
C ALA A 158 -9.30 2.92 7.75
N PHE A 159 -7.98 3.12 7.83
CA PHE A 159 -7.15 2.52 8.86
C PHE A 159 -7.14 3.39 10.12
N LYS A 160 -7.39 2.76 11.26
CA LYS A 160 -7.30 3.39 12.57
C LYS A 160 -5.86 3.39 13.08
N PRO A 161 -5.48 4.33 13.97
CA PRO A 161 -4.23 4.22 14.73
C PRO A 161 -4.15 2.88 15.46
N LEU A 162 -2.94 2.30 15.53
CA LEU A 162 -2.73 1.03 16.22
C LEU A 162 -2.80 1.22 17.73
N SER A 163 -3.59 0.37 18.40
CA SER A 163 -3.65 0.32 19.86
C SER A 163 -2.38 -0.28 20.45
N GLN A 164 -2.16 -0.08 21.76
CA GLN A 164 -1.06 -0.68 22.51
C GLN A 164 -1.07 -2.22 22.36
N GLU A 165 -2.22 -2.83 22.56
CA GLU A 165 -2.40 -4.28 22.45
C GLU A 165 -2.08 -4.80 21.04
N THR A 166 -2.56 -4.10 20.01
CA THR A 166 -2.25 -4.44 18.62
C THR A 166 -0.75 -4.33 18.33
N LEU A 167 -0.10 -3.29 18.81
CA LEU A 167 1.35 -3.11 18.67
C LEU A 167 2.14 -4.22 19.39
N GLU A 168 1.72 -4.66 20.56
CA GLU A 168 2.33 -5.79 21.27
C GLU A 168 2.18 -7.09 20.46
N GLY A 169 1.01 -7.35 19.87
CA GLY A 169 0.81 -8.48 18.96
C GLY A 169 1.71 -8.42 17.72
N ILE A 170 1.85 -7.24 17.11
CA ILE A 170 2.75 -7.02 15.96
C ILE A 170 4.22 -7.24 16.38
N ALA A 171 4.61 -6.76 17.57
CA ALA A 171 5.96 -6.99 18.09
C ALA A 171 6.27 -8.48 18.25
N ALA A 172 5.30 -9.28 18.75
CA ALA A 172 5.45 -10.72 18.85
C ALA A 172 5.68 -11.37 17.48
N LEU A 173 4.87 -11.02 16.46
CA LEU A 173 5.05 -11.52 15.11
C LEU A 173 6.43 -11.15 14.54
N MET A 174 6.87 -9.90 14.71
CA MET A 174 8.18 -9.44 14.24
C MET A 174 9.34 -10.17 14.94
N LEU A 175 9.23 -10.43 16.24
CA LEU A 175 10.22 -11.21 16.99
C LEU A 175 10.23 -12.68 16.56
N ASP A 176 9.07 -13.25 16.26
CA ASP A 176 8.97 -14.62 15.77
C ASP A 176 9.64 -14.82 14.40
N GLU A 177 9.74 -13.78 13.57
CA GLU A 177 10.49 -13.81 12.31
C GLU A 177 11.97 -14.20 12.49
N TYR A 178 12.57 -13.93 13.67
CA TYR A 178 13.95 -14.27 13.97
C TYR A 178 14.17 -15.72 14.42
N LYS A 179 13.12 -16.42 14.88
CA LYS A 179 13.22 -17.79 15.43
C LYS A 179 13.94 -18.78 14.49
N PRO A 180 13.58 -18.86 13.18
CA PRO A 180 14.24 -19.81 12.27
C PRO A 180 15.76 -19.54 12.12
N SER A 181 16.14 -18.28 12.00
CA SER A 181 17.56 -17.93 11.82
C SER A 181 18.38 -18.15 13.08
N MET A 182 17.81 -17.93 14.26
CA MET A 182 18.44 -18.20 15.54
C MET A 182 18.60 -19.71 15.76
N ALA A 183 17.56 -20.49 15.48
CA ALA A 183 17.64 -21.95 15.54
C ALA A 183 18.71 -22.53 14.61
N ALA A 184 18.84 -22.02 13.40
CA ALA A 184 19.88 -22.43 12.45
C ALA A 184 21.30 -22.17 12.96
N LYS A 185 21.47 -21.18 13.84
CA LYS A 185 22.75 -20.85 14.49
C LYS A 185 22.96 -21.57 15.82
N GLY A 186 22.01 -22.43 16.24
CA GLY A 186 22.05 -23.10 17.53
C GLY A 186 21.82 -22.17 18.73
N ILE A 187 21.21 -21.01 18.50
CA ILE A 187 20.94 -20.01 19.55
C ILE A 187 19.55 -20.23 20.12
N ALA A 188 19.45 -20.41 21.46
CA ALA A 188 18.19 -20.40 22.17
C ALA A 188 17.63 -18.98 22.18
N TYR A 189 16.42 -18.81 21.62
CA TYR A 189 15.79 -17.51 21.44
C TYR A 189 14.38 -17.51 22.05
N SER A 190 14.13 -16.60 22.97
CA SER A 190 12.83 -16.38 23.58
C SER A 190 12.64 -14.94 24.02
N TYR A 191 11.42 -14.54 24.26
CA TYR A 191 11.06 -13.23 24.79
C TYR A 191 9.86 -13.34 25.73
N THR A 192 9.71 -12.38 26.63
CA THR A 192 8.62 -12.33 27.62
C THR A 192 7.56 -11.29 27.20
N PRO A 193 6.33 -11.37 27.75
CA PRO A 193 5.34 -10.30 27.57
C PRO A 193 5.83 -8.92 28.03
N ALA A 194 6.66 -8.85 29.06
CA ALA A 194 7.29 -7.61 29.52
C ALA A 194 8.24 -7.03 28.48
N ALA A 195 8.96 -7.87 27.74
CA ALA A 195 9.81 -7.42 26.64
C ALA A 195 9.00 -6.79 25.50
N LEU A 196 7.85 -7.39 25.13
CA LEU A 196 6.93 -6.81 24.13
C LEU A 196 6.46 -5.41 24.55
N LYS A 197 6.01 -5.24 25.78
CA LYS A 197 5.62 -3.95 26.36
C LYS A 197 6.73 -2.92 26.30
N ALA A 198 7.94 -3.29 26.68
CA ALA A 198 9.10 -2.41 26.67
C ALA A 198 9.46 -1.94 25.26
N LEU A 199 9.42 -2.83 24.27
CA LEU A 199 9.70 -2.52 22.88
C LEU A 199 8.66 -1.56 22.29
N VAL A 200 7.37 -1.80 22.56
CA VAL A 200 6.29 -0.93 22.13
C VAL A 200 6.40 0.45 22.77
N THR A 201 6.69 0.54 24.07
CA THR A 201 6.91 1.79 24.79
C THR A 201 8.05 2.61 24.17
N LYS A 202 9.16 1.96 23.82
CA LYS A 202 10.28 2.62 23.14
C LYS A 202 9.92 3.14 21.75
N SER A 203 8.98 2.50 21.06
CA SER A 203 8.54 2.88 19.71
C SER A 203 7.48 3.99 19.70
N GLN A 204 6.76 4.21 20.80
CA GLN A 204 5.64 5.15 20.89
C GLN A 204 6.00 6.64 20.72
N GLY A 205 7.26 7.01 20.90
CA GLY A 205 7.74 8.36 20.58
C GLY A 205 7.88 8.64 19.09
N GLY A 206 7.71 7.62 18.22
CA GLY A 206 7.82 7.71 16.78
C GLY A 206 6.48 8.02 16.09
N LYS A 207 6.55 8.72 14.94
CA LYS A 207 5.38 9.11 14.14
C LYS A 207 4.90 8.01 13.17
N PHE A 208 5.64 6.90 13.02
CA PHE A 208 5.47 5.93 11.96
C PHE A 208 4.87 4.58 12.41
N GLY A 209 4.39 4.48 13.65
CA GLY A 209 3.69 3.30 14.18
C GLY A 209 4.52 2.02 14.08
N ALA A 210 4.02 0.99 13.39
CA ALA A 210 4.70 -0.29 13.26
C ALA A 210 6.09 -0.23 12.58
N ARG A 211 6.36 0.80 11.78
CA ARG A 211 7.71 1.01 11.19
C ARG A 211 8.73 1.39 12.27
N ASP A 212 8.34 2.23 13.22
CA ASP A 212 9.19 2.58 14.35
C ASP A 212 9.42 1.38 15.26
N LEU A 213 8.39 0.57 15.48
CA LEU A 213 8.48 -0.68 16.22
C LEU A 213 9.48 -1.64 15.58
N ARG A 214 9.42 -1.85 14.27
CA ARG A 214 10.38 -2.69 13.54
C ARG A 214 11.81 -2.20 13.69
N ARG A 215 12.03 -0.90 13.65
CA ARG A 215 13.36 -0.29 13.85
C ARG A 215 13.89 -0.54 15.26
N VAL A 216 13.02 -0.39 16.27
CA VAL A 216 13.40 -0.65 17.68
C VAL A 216 13.73 -2.12 17.90
N ILE A 217 12.92 -3.03 17.35
CA ILE A 217 13.15 -4.49 17.45
C ILE A 217 14.48 -4.86 16.78
N ARG A 218 14.72 -4.38 15.57
CA ARG A 218 15.98 -4.65 14.85
C ARG A 218 17.17 -4.25 15.70
N LYS A 219 17.17 -3.06 16.25
CA LYS A 219 18.27 -2.55 17.12
C LYS A 219 18.44 -3.36 18.41
N ALA A 220 17.39 -4.02 18.89
CA ALA A 220 17.44 -4.82 20.11
C ALA A 220 17.93 -6.26 19.88
N VAL A 221 17.74 -6.80 18.66
CA VAL A 221 18.06 -8.21 18.31
C VAL A 221 19.34 -8.32 17.50
N GLU A 222 19.62 -7.35 16.63
CA GLU A 222 20.85 -7.25 15.82
C GLU A 222 21.93 -6.38 16.52
#